data_4cf00d7d6763a4d88af2b635a9751e49
#
_entry.id   4cf00d7d6763a4d88af2b635a9751e49
#
_cell.length_a   1.000
_cell.length_b   1.000
_cell.length_c   1.000
_cell.angle_alpha   90.00
_cell.angle_beta   90.00
_cell.angle_gamma   90.00
#
_symmetry.space_group_name_H-M   'P 1'
#
loop_
_entity.id
_entity.type
_entity.pdbx_description
1 polymer ?
#
loop_
_entity_poly.entity_id
_entity_poly.type
_entity_poly.pdbx_seq_one_letter_code
_entity_poly.pdbx_strand_id
1 'polypeptide(L)'
;GAILSISRSSYPILRRHLLTHECAHGLFFSLPEFREASFQAWDSLSKEEKAYWKLFFRWVGYDTEDLYLTVNEYQAYLFQQPRSGVRYYFTVLTPSRLISSYPSEASWVKELIRKDPERFTRAFDDLERSLVQIAGVEGGRVIELEPAESK
;
A
#
# COMPACT_ATOMS: atom_id res chain seq x y z
N GLY A 1 7.65 -17.51 -9.74
CA GLY A 1 8.56 -16.38 -9.54
C GLY A 1 7.99 -15.12 -10.20
N ALA A 2 8.41 -13.96 -9.74
CA ALA A 2 8.02 -12.67 -10.29
C ALA A 2 9.24 -11.98 -10.92
N ILE A 3 9.01 -11.20 -11.98
CA ILE A 3 10.03 -10.34 -12.59
C ILE A 3 9.64 -8.91 -12.28
N LEU A 4 10.54 -8.17 -11.62
CA LEU A 4 10.35 -6.76 -11.32
C LEU A 4 11.17 -5.92 -12.31
N SER A 5 10.55 -4.87 -12.87
CA SER A 5 11.18 -3.97 -13.81
C SER A 5 10.99 -2.52 -13.37
N ILE A 6 12.04 -1.72 -13.41
CA ILE A 6 11.99 -0.31 -13.08
C ILE A 6 12.88 0.51 -14.01
N SER A 7 12.45 1.72 -14.36
CA SER A 7 13.21 2.61 -15.25
C SER A 7 14.44 3.20 -14.53
N ARG A 8 15.59 3.14 -15.18
CA ARG A 8 16.83 3.80 -14.72
C ARG A 8 16.71 5.33 -14.67
N SER A 9 15.82 5.93 -15.46
CA SER A 9 15.61 7.37 -15.54
C SER A 9 14.75 7.95 -14.41
N SER A 10 14.13 7.10 -13.57
CA SER A 10 13.35 7.56 -12.42
C SER A 10 14.27 8.15 -11.35
N TYR A 11 13.80 9.20 -10.65
CA TYR A 11 14.51 9.74 -9.49
C TYR A 11 14.69 8.69 -8.39
N PRO A 12 15.81 8.70 -7.62
CA PRO A 12 16.10 7.66 -6.62
C PRO A 12 14.95 7.41 -5.63
N ILE A 13 14.34 8.49 -5.11
CA ILE A 13 13.22 8.37 -4.17
C ILE A 13 11.99 7.71 -4.81
N LEU A 14 11.69 8.04 -6.07
CA LEU A 14 10.58 7.44 -6.81
C LEU A 14 10.87 5.97 -7.11
N ARG A 15 12.11 5.64 -7.48
CA ARG A 15 12.53 4.24 -7.69
C ARG A 15 12.34 3.40 -6.42
N ARG A 16 12.70 3.95 -5.24
CA ARG A 16 12.51 3.24 -3.97
C ARG A 16 11.02 2.95 -3.74
N HIS A 17 10.14 3.94 -3.89
CA HIS A 17 8.71 3.74 -3.70
C HIS A 17 8.14 2.71 -4.69
N LEU A 18 8.50 2.81 -5.97
CA LEU A 18 8.05 1.87 -6.99
C LEU A 18 8.58 0.45 -6.71
N LEU A 19 9.86 0.30 -6.36
CA LEU A 19 10.44 -1.00 -6.02
C LEU A 19 9.74 -1.63 -4.82
N THR A 20 9.46 -0.84 -3.77
CA THR A 20 8.75 -1.35 -2.59
C THR A 20 7.35 -1.83 -2.96
N HIS A 21 6.64 -1.07 -3.80
CA HIS A 21 5.32 -1.43 -4.32
C HIS A 21 5.37 -2.73 -5.14
N GLU A 22 6.27 -2.82 -6.11
CA GLU A 22 6.41 -3.99 -6.97
C GLU A 22 6.89 -5.23 -6.19
N CYS A 23 7.77 -5.05 -5.19
CA CYS A 23 8.16 -6.14 -4.30
C CYS A 23 6.97 -6.69 -3.51
N ALA A 24 6.07 -5.83 -3.07
CA ALA A 24 4.85 -6.25 -2.38
C ALA A 24 3.93 -7.10 -3.28
N HIS A 25 3.80 -6.75 -4.56
CA HIS A 25 3.16 -7.63 -5.54
C HIS A 25 3.88 -8.97 -5.69
N GLY A 26 5.21 -8.94 -5.74
CA GLY A 26 6.03 -10.15 -5.79
C GLY A 26 5.77 -11.09 -4.60
N LEU A 27 5.67 -10.54 -3.39
CA LEU A 27 5.33 -11.30 -2.17
C LEU A 27 3.91 -11.87 -2.24
N PHE A 28 2.93 -11.07 -2.65
CA PHE A 28 1.54 -11.49 -2.81
C PHE A 28 1.39 -12.67 -3.79
N PHE A 29 2.13 -12.66 -4.91
CA PHE A 29 2.08 -13.73 -5.90
C PHE A 29 2.88 -14.98 -5.48
N SER A 30 3.97 -14.80 -4.73
CA SER A 30 4.91 -15.88 -4.43
C SER A 30 4.62 -16.58 -3.10
N LEU A 31 3.91 -15.93 -2.16
CA LEU A 31 3.63 -16.43 -0.82
C LEU A 31 2.10 -16.58 -0.62
N PRO A 32 1.54 -17.79 -0.80
CA PRO A 32 0.10 -18.03 -0.63
C PRO A 32 -0.43 -17.58 0.74
N GLU A 33 0.35 -17.82 1.81
CA GLU A 33 -0.01 -17.44 3.17
C GLU A 33 -0.10 -15.92 3.34
N PHE A 34 0.80 -15.16 2.72
CA PHE A 34 0.74 -13.70 2.74
C PHE A 34 -0.42 -13.15 1.92
N ARG A 35 -0.71 -13.77 0.78
CA ARG A 35 -1.91 -13.44 -0.01
C ARG A 35 -3.18 -13.65 0.79
N GLU A 36 -3.30 -14.78 1.50
CA GLU A 36 -4.44 -15.06 2.37
C GLU A 36 -4.55 -14.03 3.50
N ALA A 37 -3.43 -13.69 4.16
CA ALA A 37 -3.40 -12.64 5.18
C ALA A 37 -3.83 -11.26 4.61
N SER A 38 -3.48 -10.96 3.36
CA SER A 38 -3.90 -9.74 2.69
C SER A 38 -5.43 -9.70 2.46
N PHE A 39 -6.04 -10.83 2.07
CA PHE A 39 -7.49 -10.93 1.96
C PHE A 39 -8.18 -10.77 3.32
N GLN A 40 -7.67 -11.41 4.37
CA GLN A 40 -8.19 -11.28 5.73
C GLN A 40 -8.09 -9.83 6.24
N ALA A 41 -6.97 -9.15 5.99
CA ALA A 41 -6.79 -7.75 6.31
C ALA A 41 -7.82 -6.86 5.58
N TRP A 42 -8.02 -7.09 4.28
CA TRP A 42 -9.06 -6.40 3.52
C TRP A 42 -10.46 -6.66 4.07
N ASP A 43 -10.78 -7.91 4.38
CA ASP A 43 -12.11 -8.29 4.87
C ASP A 43 -12.42 -7.68 6.24
N SER A 44 -11.41 -7.46 7.08
CA SER A 44 -11.54 -6.82 8.39
C SER A 44 -11.84 -5.32 8.31
N LEU A 45 -11.61 -4.68 7.17
CA LEU A 45 -11.90 -3.25 6.98
C LEU A 45 -13.39 -2.96 7.08
N SER A 46 -13.74 -1.85 7.73
CA SER A 46 -15.10 -1.31 7.73
C SER A 46 -15.58 -0.95 6.31
N LYS A 47 -16.89 -0.78 6.15
CA LYS A 47 -17.47 -0.35 4.87
C LYS A 47 -16.90 1.00 4.41
N GLU A 48 -16.69 1.92 5.34
CA GLU A 48 -16.15 3.24 5.08
C GLU A 48 -14.69 3.18 4.65
N GLU A 49 -13.89 2.31 5.26
CA GLU A 49 -12.49 2.09 4.86
C GLU A 49 -12.40 1.46 3.47
N LYS A 50 -13.21 0.44 3.20
CA LYS A 50 -13.32 -0.13 1.85
C LYS A 50 -13.74 0.91 0.81
N ALA A 51 -14.70 1.79 1.15
CA ALA A 51 -15.12 2.88 0.28
C ALA A 51 -13.98 3.87 -0.01
N TYR A 52 -13.17 4.20 1.02
CA TYR A 52 -12.00 5.07 0.84
C TYR A 52 -10.98 4.45 -0.12
N TRP A 53 -10.65 3.17 0.07
CA TRP A 53 -9.73 2.46 -0.81
C TRP A 53 -10.26 2.33 -2.24
N LYS A 54 -11.55 2.03 -2.42
CA LYS A 54 -12.19 2.01 -3.74
C LYS A 54 -12.16 3.39 -4.40
N LEU A 55 -12.38 4.48 -3.66
CA LEU A 55 -12.27 5.84 -4.19
C LEU A 55 -10.83 6.14 -4.63
N PHE A 56 -9.84 5.75 -3.82
CA PHE A 56 -8.43 5.90 -4.15
C PHE A 56 -8.05 5.10 -5.40
N PHE A 57 -8.42 3.84 -5.48
CA PHE A 57 -8.12 2.99 -6.64
C PHE A 57 -8.80 3.48 -7.92
N ARG A 58 -10.03 3.96 -7.84
CA ARG A 58 -10.70 4.61 -8.96
C ARG A 58 -9.95 5.87 -9.43
N TRP A 59 -9.44 6.65 -8.49
CA TRP A 59 -8.63 7.83 -8.80
C TRP A 59 -7.34 7.47 -9.52
N VAL A 60 -6.70 6.38 -9.13
CA VAL A 60 -5.47 5.86 -9.79
C VAL A 60 -5.78 5.20 -11.14
N GLY A 61 -7.01 4.71 -11.35
CA GLY A 61 -7.45 4.10 -12.61
C GLY A 61 -7.59 2.58 -12.57
N TYR A 62 -7.64 1.98 -11.39
CA TYR A 62 -7.87 0.54 -11.24
C TYR A 62 -9.36 0.18 -11.31
N ASP A 63 -9.64 -1.04 -11.78
CA ASP A 63 -10.96 -1.67 -11.69
C ASP A 63 -11.23 -2.09 -10.23
N THR A 64 -12.18 -1.40 -9.60
CA THR A 64 -12.54 -1.65 -8.20
C THR A 64 -13.55 -2.77 -8.00
N GLU A 65 -14.06 -3.37 -9.07
CA GLU A 65 -14.93 -4.55 -9.01
C GLU A 65 -14.14 -5.86 -9.05
N ASP A 66 -12.89 -5.82 -9.50
CA ASP A 66 -11.96 -6.94 -9.36
C ASP A 66 -11.39 -6.95 -7.93
N LEU A 67 -11.94 -7.86 -7.11
CA LEU A 67 -11.52 -8.00 -5.71
C LEU A 67 -10.07 -8.47 -5.59
N TYR A 68 -9.60 -9.34 -6.48
CA TYR A 68 -8.24 -9.85 -6.44
C TYR A 68 -7.23 -8.73 -6.70
N LEU A 69 -7.49 -7.92 -7.73
CA LEU A 69 -6.70 -6.73 -8.04
C LEU A 69 -6.75 -5.73 -6.87
N THR A 70 -7.94 -5.44 -6.35
CA THR A 70 -8.16 -4.51 -5.24
C THR A 70 -7.35 -4.90 -4.00
N VAL A 71 -7.34 -6.16 -3.59
CA VAL A 71 -6.59 -6.64 -2.43
C VAL A 71 -5.09 -6.63 -2.70
N ASN A 72 -4.66 -6.99 -3.90
CA ASN A 72 -3.27 -6.94 -4.30
C ASN A 72 -2.72 -5.50 -4.30
N GLU A 73 -3.49 -4.53 -4.80
CA GLU A 73 -3.12 -3.11 -4.76
C GLU A 73 -3.16 -2.54 -3.33
N TYR A 74 -4.14 -2.95 -2.51
CA TYR A 74 -4.26 -2.50 -1.12
C TYR A 74 -2.99 -2.75 -0.32
N GLN A 75 -2.47 -3.98 -0.32
CA GLN A 75 -1.25 -4.32 0.40
C GLN A 75 -0.01 -3.63 -0.21
N ALA A 76 0.06 -3.51 -1.54
CA ALA A 76 1.19 -2.89 -2.22
C ALA A 76 1.27 -1.39 -1.94
N TYR A 77 0.16 -0.66 -1.94
CA TYR A 77 0.12 0.76 -1.57
C TYR A 77 0.40 1.01 -0.09
N LEU A 78 -0.04 0.14 0.82
CA LEU A 78 0.33 0.24 2.22
C LEU A 78 1.84 0.13 2.39
N PHE A 79 2.46 -0.89 1.78
CA PHE A 79 3.91 -1.12 1.90
C PHE A 79 4.77 -0.23 1.00
N GLN A 80 4.19 0.50 0.06
CA GLN A 80 4.92 1.50 -0.73
C GLN A 80 5.52 2.61 0.14
N GLN A 81 4.90 2.91 1.28
CA GLN A 81 5.35 3.93 2.21
C GLN A 81 6.17 3.30 3.34
N PRO A 82 7.24 3.96 3.82
CA PRO A 82 7.80 3.58 5.10
C PRO A 82 6.73 3.79 6.20
N ARG A 83 6.74 2.95 7.23
CA ARG A 83 5.76 3.02 8.33
C ARG A 83 5.52 4.45 8.84
N SER A 84 6.59 5.22 9.01
CA SER A 84 6.53 6.62 9.46
C SER A 84 5.82 7.56 8.49
N GLY A 85 5.72 7.20 7.21
CA GLY A 85 5.09 7.99 6.16
C GLY A 85 3.62 7.63 5.92
N VAL A 86 3.17 6.44 6.36
CA VAL A 86 1.82 5.89 6.08
C VAL A 86 0.72 6.87 6.48
N ARG A 87 0.76 7.35 7.73
CA ARG A 87 -0.23 8.30 8.22
C ARG A 87 -0.31 9.54 7.32
N TYR A 88 0.80 10.21 7.11
CA TYR A 88 0.83 11.44 6.30
C TYR A 88 0.34 11.19 4.87
N TYR A 89 0.78 10.10 4.26
CA TYR A 89 0.39 9.76 2.90
C TYR A 89 -1.12 9.56 2.76
N PHE A 90 -1.75 8.76 3.64
CA PHE A 90 -3.16 8.41 3.53
C PHE A 90 -4.13 9.36 4.24
N THR A 91 -3.64 10.26 5.11
CA THR A 91 -4.52 11.23 5.81
C THR A 91 -4.34 12.67 5.35
N VAL A 92 -3.27 12.98 4.60
CA VAL A 92 -2.99 14.34 4.11
C VAL A 92 -2.83 14.36 2.60
N LEU A 93 -1.84 13.65 2.05
CA LEU A 93 -1.52 13.75 0.62
C LEU A 93 -2.63 13.14 -0.26
N THR A 94 -3.00 11.90 0.01
CA THR A 94 -4.04 11.20 -0.76
C THR A 94 -5.40 11.90 -0.66
N PRO A 95 -5.91 12.27 0.52
CA PRO A 95 -7.17 12.97 0.63
C PRO A 95 -7.22 14.31 -0.10
N SER A 96 -6.14 15.08 -0.09
CA SER A 96 -6.08 16.35 -0.83
C SER A 96 -6.31 16.16 -2.33
N ARG A 97 -5.75 15.08 -2.89
CA ARG A 97 -5.91 14.71 -4.31
C ARG A 97 -7.32 14.18 -4.60
N LEU A 98 -7.82 13.28 -3.73
CA LEU A 98 -9.16 12.72 -3.87
C LEU A 98 -10.25 13.82 -3.82
N ILE A 99 -10.16 14.74 -2.87
CA ILE A 99 -11.11 15.84 -2.71
C ILE A 99 -11.02 16.80 -3.89
N SER A 100 -9.84 17.04 -4.44
CA SER A 100 -9.68 17.85 -5.65
C SER A 100 -10.34 17.20 -6.88
N SER A 101 -10.21 15.87 -7.02
CA SER A 101 -10.77 15.13 -8.15
C SER A 101 -12.25 14.78 -7.98
N TYR A 102 -12.70 14.60 -6.73
CA TYR A 102 -14.07 14.22 -6.38
C TYR A 102 -14.61 15.12 -5.25
N PRO A 103 -14.98 16.41 -5.54
CA PRO A 103 -15.41 17.34 -4.50
C PRO A 103 -16.65 16.89 -3.71
N SER A 104 -17.55 16.11 -4.33
CA SER A 104 -18.71 15.52 -3.68
C SER A 104 -18.37 14.56 -2.53
N GLU A 105 -17.21 13.95 -2.58
CA GLU A 105 -16.74 12.98 -1.59
C GLU A 105 -16.03 13.64 -0.38
N ALA A 106 -15.77 14.95 -0.46
CA ALA A 106 -14.93 15.67 0.49
C ALA A 106 -15.41 15.56 1.95
N SER A 107 -16.73 15.61 2.18
CA SER A 107 -17.29 15.61 3.53
C SER A 107 -17.01 14.31 4.27
N TRP A 108 -17.35 13.17 3.66
CA TRP A 108 -17.18 11.87 4.31
C TRP A 108 -15.72 11.45 4.38
N VAL A 109 -14.88 11.78 3.38
CA VAL A 109 -13.43 11.51 3.43
C VAL A 109 -12.78 12.23 4.61
N LYS A 110 -13.08 13.52 4.80
CA LYS A 110 -12.58 14.30 5.94
C LYS A 110 -13.07 13.72 7.27
N GLU A 111 -14.34 13.33 7.35
CA GLU A 111 -14.93 12.75 8.57
C GLU A 111 -14.32 11.40 8.90
N LEU A 112 -14.10 10.53 7.90
CA LEU A 112 -13.42 9.26 8.06
C LEU A 112 -12.05 9.44 8.72
N ILE A 113 -11.25 10.37 8.21
CA ILE A 113 -9.90 10.65 8.71
C ILE A 113 -9.94 11.28 10.10
N ARG A 114 -10.87 12.23 10.34
CA ARG A 114 -11.02 12.91 11.62
C ARG A 114 -11.37 11.93 12.75
N LYS A 115 -12.25 10.95 12.47
CA LYS A 115 -12.67 9.93 13.44
C LYS A 115 -11.51 9.07 13.91
N ASP A 116 -10.60 8.74 13.01
CA ASP A 116 -9.50 7.83 13.32
C ASP A 116 -8.32 8.03 12.35
N PRO A 117 -7.41 8.94 12.67
CA PRO A 117 -6.26 9.23 11.81
C PRO A 117 -5.19 8.12 11.80
N GLU A 118 -5.24 7.17 12.76
CA GLU A 118 -4.26 6.10 12.87
C GLU A 118 -4.69 4.80 12.15
N ARG A 119 -5.87 4.77 11.56
CA ARG A 119 -6.42 3.57 10.90
C ARG A 119 -5.49 2.94 9.86
N PHE A 120 -4.84 3.76 9.04
CA PHE A 120 -3.92 3.28 8.00
C PHE A 120 -2.60 2.78 8.58
N THR A 121 -2.13 3.40 9.66
CA THR A 121 -0.93 2.94 10.39
C THR A 121 -1.21 1.58 11.04
N ARG A 122 -2.38 1.40 11.65
CA ARG A 122 -2.77 0.10 12.22
C ARG A 122 -2.91 -0.97 11.14
N ALA A 123 -3.54 -0.63 10.01
CA ALA A 123 -3.65 -1.55 8.88
C ALA A 123 -2.29 -1.99 8.35
N PHE A 124 -1.33 -1.06 8.28
CA PHE A 124 0.06 -1.35 7.95
C PHE A 124 0.69 -2.29 8.99
N ASP A 125 0.59 -1.95 10.29
CA ASP A 125 1.20 -2.72 11.38
C ASP A 125 0.66 -4.16 11.46
N ASP A 126 -0.64 -4.35 11.22
CA ASP A 126 -1.27 -5.67 11.23
C ASP A 126 -0.80 -6.53 10.05
N LEU A 127 -0.72 -5.95 8.86
CA LEU A 127 -0.28 -6.64 7.67
C LEU A 127 1.23 -6.92 7.70
N GLU A 128 2.04 -5.98 8.21
CA GLU A 128 3.48 -6.16 8.42
C GLU A 128 3.78 -7.28 9.41
N ARG A 129 3.01 -7.35 10.51
CA ARG A 129 3.14 -8.44 11.48
C ARG A 129 2.95 -9.82 10.82
N SER A 130 1.95 -9.94 9.94
CA SER A 130 1.73 -11.16 9.18
C SER A 130 2.90 -11.46 8.23
N LEU A 131 3.39 -10.45 7.52
CA LEU A 131 4.52 -10.61 6.60
C LEU A 131 5.81 -11.03 7.32
N VAL A 132 6.10 -10.42 8.47
CA VAL A 132 7.27 -10.80 9.30
C VAL A 132 7.16 -12.23 9.79
N GLN A 133 5.98 -12.67 10.24
CA GLN A 133 5.75 -14.05 10.69
C GLN A 133 5.90 -15.07 9.56
N ILE A 134 5.43 -14.74 8.36
CA ILE A 134 5.43 -15.65 7.20
C ILE A 134 6.79 -15.70 6.52
N ALA A 135 7.44 -14.57 6.33
CA ALA A 135 8.62 -14.44 5.47
C ALA A 135 9.85 -13.83 6.15
N GLY A 136 9.73 -13.33 7.37
CA GLY A 136 10.85 -12.62 8.04
C GLY A 136 11.21 -11.28 7.39
N VAL A 137 10.30 -10.69 6.61
CA VAL A 137 10.52 -9.47 5.82
C VAL A 137 9.68 -8.32 6.41
N GLU A 138 10.29 -7.15 6.54
CA GLU A 138 9.59 -5.93 6.96
C GLU A 138 8.95 -5.23 5.76
N GLY A 139 7.73 -4.71 5.93
CA GLY A 139 7.04 -3.88 4.94
C GLY A 139 7.62 -2.47 4.85
N GLY A 140 7.37 -1.79 3.73
CA GLY A 140 7.78 -0.38 3.57
C GLY A 140 9.28 -0.14 3.48
N ARG A 141 10.08 -1.19 3.30
CA ARG A 141 11.54 -1.13 3.33
C ARG A 141 12.16 -1.88 2.16
N VAL A 142 12.90 -1.17 1.31
CA VAL A 142 13.85 -1.78 0.37
C VAL A 142 15.25 -1.61 0.95
N ILE A 143 15.93 -2.71 1.21
CA ILE A 143 17.35 -2.72 1.62
C ILE A 143 18.16 -2.64 0.33
N GLU A 144 18.90 -1.55 0.15
CA GLU A 144 19.92 -1.47 -0.89
C GLU A 144 21.08 -2.40 -0.48
N LEU A 145 21.32 -3.43 -1.28
CA LEU A 145 22.53 -4.21 -1.15
C LEU A 145 23.69 -3.33 -1.62
N GLU A 146 24.65 -3.07 -0.76
CA GLU A 146 25.90 -2.45 -1.17
C GLU A 146 26.57 -3.35 -2.23
N PRO A 147 27.11 -2.76 -3.34
CA PRO A 147 27.86 -3.56 -4.29
C PRO A 147 29.00 -4.24 -3.54
N ALA A 148 29.12 -5.56 -3.73
CA ALA A 148 30.27 -6.30 -3.19
C ALA A 148 31.53 -5.56 -3.63
N GLU A 149 32.36 -5.13 -2.67
CA GLU A 149 33.64 -4.54 -2.99
C GLU A 149 34.40 -5.52 -3.90
N SER A 150 34.63 -5.11 -5.13
CA SER A 150 35.45 -5.87 -6.07
C SER A 150 36.87 -5.92 -5.49
N LYS A 151 37.23 -7.09 -4.91
CA LYS A 151 38.60 -7.41 -4.52
C LYS A 151 39.47 -7.58 -5.76
#